data_8edf5d13cb871fcf202d0009fe0aa1d4
#
_entry.id   8edf5d13cb871fcf202d0009fe0aa1d4
#
_cell.length_a   1.000
_cell.length_b   1.000
_cell.length_c   1.000
_cell.angle_alpha   90.00
_cell.angle_beta   90.00
_cell.angle_gamma   90.00
#
_symmetry.space_group_name_H-M   'P 1'
#
loop_
_entity.id
_entity.type
_entity.pdbx_description
1 polymer ?
#
loop_
_entity_poly.entity_id
_entity_poly.type
_entity_poly.pdbx_seq_one_letter_code
_entity_poly.pdbx_strand_id
1 'polypeptide(L)'
;MYDFNFENKKNIKKNPEKFLIFVKRLLPRWANGIPDSECVAIFKTLKIMNKKKLTLLETGSGASTLAMFLYCALYGGKMYSWDTNASKGSFLRSVISESIGRILDTDVNRVWTFIPFNSTDPNIGIRVL
;
A
#
# COMPACT_ATOMS: atom_id res chain seq x y z
N MET A 1 8.43 18.12 15.90
CA MET A 1 7.84 18.65 14.66
C MET A 1 8.68 18.25 13.46
N TYR A 2 8.05 18.07 12.33
CA TYR A 2 8.74 17.62 11.14
C TYR A 2 9.21 18.78 10.30
N ASP A 3 10.51 18.77 9.99
CA ASP A 3 11.07 19.67 9.00
C ASP A 3 10.80 19.18 7.58
N PHE A 4 10.17 18.01 7.47
CA PHE A 4 9.84 17.38 6.19
C PHE A 4 8.48 17.82 5.68
N ASN A 5 8.47 18.41 4.50
CA ASN A 5 7.23 18.70 3.80
C ASN A 5 6.87 17.52 2.91
N PHE A 6 5.94 16.69 3.36
CA PHE A 6 5.49 15.53 2.60
C PHE A 6 4.53 15.86 1.46
N GLU A 7 4.20 17.13 1.27
CA GLU A 7 3.49 17.56 0.08
C GLU A 7 4.42 17.66 -1.13
N ASN A 8 5.72 17.45 -0.93
CA ASN A 8 6.71 17.54 -1.97
C ASN A 8 7.18 16.15 -2.39
N LYS A 9 6.93 15.79 -3.65
CA LYS A 9 7.31 14.51 -4.24
C LYS A 9 8.79 14.18 -4.06
N LYS A 10 9.68 15.18 -4.16
CA LYS A 10 11.12 15.00 -3.99
C LYS A 10 11.46 14.51 -2.58
N ASN A 11 10.79 15.08 -1.58
CA ASN A 11 11.03 14.70 -0.19
C ASN A 11 10.59 13.25 0.08
N ILE A 12 9.51 12.82 -0.54
CA ILE A 12 9.05 11.42 -0.41
C ILE A 12 10.07 10.47 -1.03
N LYS A 13 10.58 10.80 -2.21
CA LYS A 13 11.58 9.96 -2.88
C LYS A 13 12.88 9.87 -2.11
N LYS A 14 13.25 10.93 -1.40
CA LYS A 14 14.44 10.96 -0.56
C LYS A 14 14.29 10.10 0.69
N ASN A 15 13.11 10.06 1.28
CA ASN A 15 12.87 9.38 2.55
C ASN A 15 11.52 8.68 2.57
N PRO A 16 11.34 7.65 1.73
CA PRO A 16 10.05 6.99 1.60
C PRO A 16 9.59 6.29 2.87
N GLU A 17 10.53 5.74 3.67
CA GLU A 17 10.17 5.06 4.91
C GLU A 17 9.53 6.02 5.91
N LYS A 18 10.05 7.24 5.99
CA LYS A 18 9.51 8.26 6.90
C LYS A 18 8.10 8.67 6.47
N PHE A 19 7.89 8.83 5.19
CA PHE A 19 6.56 9.12 4.63
C PHE A 19 5.60 7.96 4.89
N LEU A 20 6.05 6.72 4.74
CA LEU A 20 5.24 5.54 4.98
C LEU A 20 4.72 5.52 6.42
N ILE A 21 5.60 5.78 7.39
CA ILE A 21 5.21 5.85 8.80
C ILE A 21 4.19 6.97 9.03
N PHE A 22 4.40 8.10 8.41
CA PHE A 22 3.48 9.24 8.51
C PHE A 22 2.06 8.85 8.04
N VAL A 23 1.96 8.22 6.88
CA VAL A 23 0.66 7.78 6.34
C VAL A 23 0.05 6.67 7.20
N LYS A 24 0.89 5.73 7.67
CA LYS A 24 0.44 4.62 8.53
C LYS A 24 -0.25 5.14 9.79
N ARG A 25 0.22 6.24 10.34
CA ARG A 25 -0.36 6.84 11.55
C ARG A 25 -1.74 7.45 11.32
N LEU A 26 -2.15 7.60 10.08
CA LEU A 26 -3.51 8.03 9.75
C LEU A 26 -4.52 6.87 9.88
N LEU A 27 -4.03 5.63 9.95
CA LEU A 27 -4.91 4.48 10.04
C LEU A 27 -5.41 4.27 11.47
N PRO A 28 -6.70 3.97 11.64
CA PRO A 28 -7.23 3.55 12.92
C PRO A 28 -6.74 2.15 13.28
N ARG A 29 -6.84 1.78 14.55
CA ARG A 29 -6.33 0.51 15.07
C ARG A 29 -6.82 -0.70 14.26
N TRP A 30 -8.08 -0.70 13.83
CA TRP A 30 -8.65 -1.85 13.12
C TRP A 30 -8.06 -2.05 11.72
N ALA A 31 -7.36 -1.06 11.16
CA ALA A 31 -6.67 -1.16 9.89
C ALA A 31 -5.16 -1.04 10.03
N ASN A 32 -4.64 -1.09 11.26
CA ASN A 32 -3.23 -0.81 11.57
C ASN A 32 -2.71 -1.87 12.54
N GLY A 33 -2.75 -3.14 12.11
CA GLY A 33 -2.45 -4.28 12.95
C GLY A 33 -0.96 -4.64 13.07
N ILE A 34 -0.09 -4.04 12.28
CA ILE A 34 1.34 -4.35 12.33
C ILE A 34 2.14 -3.15 12.86
N PRO A 35 3.29 -3.40 13.53
CA PRO A 35 4.14 -2.31 13.99
C PRO A 35 4.76 -1.52 12.85
N ASP A 36 5.18 -0.29 13.13
CA ASP A 36 5.85 0.56 12.15
C ASP A 36 7.08 -0.13 11.56
N SER A 37 7.86 -0.81 12.39
CA SER A 37 9.06 -1.52 11.96
C SER A 37 8.76 -2.61 10.94
N GLU A 38 7.64 -3.32 11.12
CA GLU A 38 7.24 -4.38 10.20
C GLU A 38 6.78 -3.80 8.86
N CYS A 39 6.02 -2.73 8.92
CA CYS A 39 5.57 -2.03 7.73
C CYS A 39 6.76 -1.53 6.89
N VAL A 40 7.73 -0.92 7.55
CA VAL A 40 8.95 -0.45 6.89
C VAL A 40 9.77 -1.62 6.34
N ALA A 41 9.81 -2.75 7.07
CA ALA A 41 10.52 -3.94 6.61
C ALA A 41 9.95 -4.50 5.32
N ILE A 42 8.61 -4.47 5.16
CA ILE A 42 7.96 -4.89 3.92
C ILE A 42 8.44 -4.01 2.77
N PHE A 43 8.42 -2.71 2.95
CA PHE A 43 8.86 -1.76 1.92
C PHE A 43 10.34 -1.98 1.55
N LYS A 44 11.20 -2.12 2.54
CA LYS A 44 12.63 -2.35 2.33
C LYS A 44 12.91 -3.66 1.61
N THR A 45 12.16 -4.71 1.94
CA THR A 45 12.31 -6.01 1.28
C THR A 45 11.99 -5.90 -0.21
N LEU A 46 10.89 -5.21 -0.55
CA LEU A 46 10.54 -4.99 -1.95
C LEU A 46 11.63 -4.20 -2.67
N LYS A 47 12.19 -3.23 -2.00
CA LYS A 47 13.26 -2.39 -2.55
C LYS A 47 14.53 -3.21 -2.84
N ILE A 48 14.86 -4.15 -1.94
CA ILE A 48 16.01 -5.05 -2.13
C ILE A 48 15.81 -5.97 -3.33
N MET A 49 14.58 -6.45 -3.54
CA MET A 49 14.27 -7.29 -4.70
C MET A 49 14.49 -6.53 -6.01
N ASN A 50 14.29 -5.24 -6.01
CA ASN A 50 14.62 -4.31 -7.09
C ASN A 50 14.25 -4.82 -8.50
N LYS A 51 13.07 -5.39 -8.64
CA LYS A 51 12.56 -5.86 -9.92
C LYS A 51 11.59 -4.84 -10.49
N LYS A 52 11.70 -4.60 -11.78
CA LYS A 52 10.74 -3.74 -12.49
C LYS A 52 9.43 -4.48 -12.63
N LYS A 53 8.32 -3.74 -12.47
CA LYS A 53 6.96 -4.25 -12.71
C LYS A 53 6.61 -5.49 -11.87
N LEU A 54 6.81 -5.38 -10.57
CA LEU A 54 6.38 -6.44 -9.66
C LEU A 54 4.87 -6.58 -9.67
N THR A 55 4.40 -7.82 -9.54
CA THR A 55 3.00 -8.11 -9.23
C THR A 55 2.97 -8.62 -7.80
N LEU A 56 2.32 -7.88 -6.92
CA LEU A 56 2.29 -8.17 -5.50
C LEU A 56 0.91 -8.70 -5.10
N LEU A 57 0.90 -9.70 -4.24
CA LEU A 57 -0.33 -10.29 -3.72
C LEU A 57 -0.26 -10.26 -2.19
N GLU A 58 -1.35 -9.88 -1.55
CA GLU A 58 -1.46 -10.01 -0.09
C GLU A 58 -2.81 -10.62 0.27
N THR A 59 -2.80 -11.38 1.35
CA THR A 59 -4.02 -11.86 2.00
C THR A 59 -4.21 -11.04 3.26
N GLY A 60 -5.38 -10.42 3.38
CA GLY A 60 -5.58 -9.37 4.36
C GLY A 60 -5.10 -8.03 3.84
N SER A 61 -5.61 -6.96 4.40
CA SER A 61 -5.25 -5.60 4.02
C SER A 61 -5.09 -4.74 5.28
N GLY A 62 -4.41 -3.62 5.15
CA GLY A 62 -4.15 -2.74 6.27
C GLY A 62 -2.89 -1.93 6.03
N ALA A 63 -2.04 -1.83 7.05
CA ALA A 63 -0.80 -1.08 6.96
C ALA A 63 0.16 -1.67 5.92
N SER A 64 0.16 -3.00 5.75
CA SER A 64 0.97 -3.64 4.71
C SER A 64 0.60 -3.16 3.31
N THR A 65 -0.68 -2.89 3.09
CA THR A 65 -1.17 -2.36 1.82
C THR A 65 -0.51 -1.01 1.50
N LEU A 66 -0.33 -0.16 2.50
CA LEU A 66 0.35 1.14 2.32
C LEU A 66 1.79 0.96 1.84
N ALA A 67 2.53 0.03 2.46
CA ALA A 67 3.92 -0.24 2.10
C ALA A 67 4.02 -0.73 0.65
N MET A 68 3.17 -1.66 0.28
CA MET A 68 3.14 -2.22 -1.06
C MET A 68 2.73 -1.17 -2.10
N PHE A 69 1.71 -0.38 -1.79
CA PHE A 69 1.26 0.67 -2.71
C PHE A 69 2.33 1.73 -2.91
N LEU A 70 2.97 2.16 -1.82
CA LEU A 70 4.04 3.16 -1.93
C LEU A 70 5.16 2.65 -2.82
N TYR A 71 5.54 1.38 -2.67
CA TYR A 71 6.56 0.79 -3.53
C TYR A 71 6.13 0.85 -5.00
N CYS A 72 4.91 0.41 -5.31
CA CYS A 72 4.42 0.41 -6.69
C CYS A 72 4.31 1.82 -7.26
N ALA A 73 3.91 2.80 -6.45
CA ALA A 73 3.82 4.20 -6.88
C ALA A 73 5.18 4.80 -7.21
N LEU A 74 6.22 4.42 -6.46
CA LEU A 74 7.57 4.95 -6.66
C LEU A 74 8.34 4.22 -7.75
N TYR A 75 8.19 2.91 -7.85
CA TYR A 75 9.06 2.07 -8.67
C TYR A 75 8.33 1.28 -9.75
N GLY A 76 7.01 1.34 -9.77
CA GLY A 76 6.18 0.61 -10.73
C GLY A 76 5.76 -0.75 -10.22
N GLY A 77 4.69 -1.27 -10.79
CA GLY A 77 4.13 -2.56 -10.44
C GLY A 77 2.64 -2.49 -10.19
N LYS A 78 2.06 -3.63 -9.90
CA LYS A 78 0.63 -3.78 -9.58
C LYS A 78 0.50 -4.63 -8.33
N MET A 79 -0.61 -4.45 -7.61
CA MET A 79 -0.87 -5.22 -6.40
C MET A 79 -2.34 -5.61 -6.29
N TYR A 80 -2.54 -6.75 -5.64
CA TYR A 80 -3.86 -7.32 -5.39
C TYR A 80 -3.96 -7.66 -3.90
N SER A 81 -5.08 -7.30 -3.28
CA SER A 81 -5.34 -7.62 -1.88
C SER A 81 -6.64 -8.41 -1.78
N TRP A 82 -6.60 -9.54 -1.09
CA TRP A 82 -7.78 -10.31 -0.72
C TRP A 82 -8.13 -10.03 0.74
N ASP A 83 -9.35 -9.59 1.00
CA ASP A 83 -9.82 -9.37 2.36
C ASP A 83 -11.33 -9.53 2.38
N THR A 84 -11.84 -10.21 3.40
CA THR A 84 -13.28 -10.40 3.55
C THR A 84 -14.00 -9.13 3.99
N ASN A 85 -13.27 -8.12 4.47
CA ASN A 85 -13.86 -6.88 4.96
C ASN A 85 -13.84 -5.81 3.86
N ALA A 86 -14.95 -5.70 3.13
CA ALA A 86 -15.09 -4.74 2.05
C ALA A 86 -14.98 -3.29 2.52
N SER A 87 -15.47 -3.00 3.73
CA SER A 87 -15.40 -1.66 4.32
C SER A 87 -13.95 -1.23 4.54
N LYS A 88 -13.10 -2.18 4.93
CA LYS A 88 -11.68 -1.90 5.10
C LYS A 88 -11.04 -1.52 3.76
N GLY A 89 -11.40 -2.21 2.69
CA GLY A 89 -10.92 -1.89 1.35
C GLY A 89 -11.29 -0.49 0.92
N SER A 90 -12.55 -0.10 1.12
CA SER A 90 -13.03 1.24 0.79
C SER A 90 -12.32 2.31 1.59
N PHE A 91 -12.11 2.07 2.89
CA PHE A 91 -11.42 3.00 3.77
C PHE A 91 -9.95 3.19 3.32
N LEU A 92 -9.25 2.09 3.09
CA LEU A 92 -7.86 2.14 2.64
C LEU A 92 -7.72 2.86 1.31
N ARG A 93 -8.67 2.64 0.40
CA ARG A 93 -8.67 3.33 -0.90
C ARG A 93 -8.77 4.84 -0.71
N SER A 94 -9.62 5.30 0.20
CA SER A 94 -9.74 6.72 0.50
C SER A 94 -8.45 7.29 1.07
N VAL A 95 -7.85 6.60 2.04
CA VAL A 95 -6.59 7.06 2.65
C VAL A 95 -5.48 7.12 1.61
N ILE A 96 -5.34 6.08 0.80
CA ILE A 96 -4.28 6.01 -0.21
C ILE A 96 -4.49 7.07 -1.28
N SER A 97 -5.72 7.27 -1.75
CA SER A 97 -6.04 8.27 -2.77
C SER A 97 -5.73 9.68 -2.30
N GLU A 98 -6.05 9.99 -1.04
CA GLU A 98 -5.87 11.32 -0.46
C GLU A 98 -4.42 11.60 -0.03
N SER A 99 -3.60 10.58 0.09
CA SER A 99 -2.21 10.72 0.53
C SER A 99 -1.23 10.34 -0.58
N ILE A 100 -0.88 9.07 -0.67
CA ILE A 100 0.14 8.60 -1.61
C ILE A 100 -0.28 8.88 -3.06
N GLY A 101 -1.51 8.53 -3.40
CA GLY A 101 -2.02 8.72 -4.76
C GLY A 101 -2.03 10.17 -5.19
N ARG A 102 -2.48 11.05 -4.31
CA ARG A 102 -2.54 12.49 -4.60
C ARG A 102 -1.14 13.09 -4.76
N ILE A 103 -0.26 12.84 -3.80
CA ILE A 103 1.06 13.50 -3.77
C ILE A 103 1.96 12.96 -4.89
N LEU A 104 1.91 11.66 -5.15
CA LEU A 104 2.74 11.03 -6.19
C LEU A 104 2.04 10.98 -7.55
N ASP A 105 0.86 11.59 -7.66
CA ASP A 105 0.09 11.62 -8.91
C ASP A 105 -0.09 10.22 -9.49
N THR A 106 -0.55 9.31 -8.65
CA THR A 106 -0.73 7.91 -9.01
C THR A 106 -2.21 7.53 -8.94
N ASP A 107 -2.73 6.98 -10.00
CA ASP A 107 -4.11 6.47 -10.03
C ASP A 107 -4.18 5.15 -9.26
N VAL A 108 -4.86 5.17 -8.12
CA VAL A 108 -4.98 4.02 -7.23
C VAL A 108 -5.56 2.80 -7.96
N ASN A 109 -6.55 3.01 -8.83
CA ASN A 109 -7.22 1.92 -9.52
C ASN A 109 -6.34 1.22 -10.56
N ARG A 110 -5.33 1.91 -11.07
CA ARG A 110 -4.39 1.31 -12.01
C ARG A 110 -3.35 0.43 -11.31
N VAL A 111 -3.10 0.69 -10.05
CA VAL A 111 -2.06 0.00 -9.27
C VAL A 111 -2.65 -1.08 -8.38
N TRP A 112 -3.77 -0.80 -7.74
CA TRP A 112 -4.32 -1.66 -6.68
C TRP A 112 -5.71 -2.17 -7.01
N THR A 113 -5.85 -3.50 -6.95
CA THR A 113 -7.14 -4.19 -7.05
C THR A 113 -7.45 -4.83 -5.71
N PHE A 114 -8.59 -4.44 -5.12
CA PHE A 114 -9.07 -5.02 -3.88
C PHE A 114 -10.14 -6.07 -4.19
N ILE A 115 -9.98 -7.26 -3.61
CA ILE A 115 -10.87 -8.40 -3.85
C ILE A 115 -11.56 -8.74 -2.52
N PRO A 116 -12.85 -8.39 -2.34
CA PRO A 116 -13.56 -8.54 -1.08
C PRO A 116 -14.10 -9.96 -0.87
N PHE A 117 -13.25 -10.96 -1.10
CA PHE A 117 -13.64 -12.37 -1.00
C PHE A 117 -12.58 -13.14 -0.21
N ASN A 118 -12.96 -14.37 0.19
CA ASN A 118 -12.03 -15.26 0.88
C ASN A 118 -10.92 -15.71 -0.07
N SER A 119 -9.67 -15.44 0.32
CA SER A 119 -8.50 -15.80 -0.48
C SER A 119 -8.33 -17.32 -0.67
N THR A 120 -8.99 -18.12 0.16
CA THR A 120 -8.93 -19.57 0.02
C THR A 120 -9.94 -20.15 -1.00
N ASP A 121 -10.78 -19.29 -1.59
CA ASP A 121 -11.72 -19.72 -2.61
C ASP A 121 -10.98 -19.88 -3.93
N PRO A 122 -10.85 -21.12 -4.47
CA PRO A 122 -10.08 -21.36 -5.70
C PRO A 122 -10.69 -20.70 -6.93
N ASN A 123 -12.01 -20.47 -6.93
CA ASN A 123 -12.67 -19.85 -8.07
C ASN A 123 -12.34 -18.37 -8.21
N ILE A 124 -12.09 -17.69 -7.08
CA ILE A 124 -11.74 -16.27 -7.09
C ILE A 124 -10.36 -16.07 -7.72
N GLY A 125 -9.39 -16.91 -7.39
CA GLY A 125 -8.06 -16.83 -7.96
C GLY A 125 -8.07 -16.96 -9.48
N ILE A 126 -8.85 -17.89 -10.01
CA ILE A 126 -8.98 -18.11 -11.44
C ILE A 126 -9.57 -16.89 -12.15
N ARG A 127 -10.54 -16.22 -11.52
CA ARG A 127 -11.20 -15.06 -12.12
C ARG A 127 -10.29 -13.83 -12.21
N VAL A 128 -9.37 -13.70 -11.27
CA VAL A 128 -8.53 -12.51 -11.15
C VAL A 128 -7.26 -12.63 -11.97
N LEU A 129 -6.70 -13.80 -12.04
CA LEU A 129 -5.46 -14.06 -12.76
C LEU A 129 -5.72 -14.40 -14.22
#